data_ceb74ee05554b48ca76f522d8b1b3ac2
#
_entry.id   ceb74ee05554b48ca76f522d8b1b3ac2
#
_cell.length_a   1.000
_cell.length_b   1.000
_cell.length_c   1.000
_cell.angle_alpha   90.00
_cell.angle_beta   90.00
_cell.angle_gamma   90.00
#
_symmetry.space_group_name_H-M   'P 1'
#
loop_
_entity.id
_entity.type
_entity.pdbx_description
1 polymer ?
#
loop_
_entity_poly.entity_id
_entity_poly.type
_entity_poly.pdbx_seq_one_letter_code
_entity_poly.pdbx_strand_id
1 'polypeptide(L)'
;MIRNYYTDSYKSAIPVTPSDTLLIDGRAKASTPIGAWKQYNLYIGNSPSTLPVTTTSNNNIVNNSVNVSLKSPNPQIKVGMRVTGTGLPDAGLLVATVVDASNYTLSQADSIAADATLTYSYDTEASIKVHTINDEVITFTKPAQGFVLPVSVVQVYSTGTSGGVVDIVALS
;
A
#
# COMPACT_ATOMS: atom_id res chain seq x y z
N MET A 1 -15.01 8.58 41.41
CA MET A 1 -14.47 7.30 40.91
C MET A 1 -13.96 7.55 39.51
N ILE A 2 -12.64 7.73 39.34
CA ILE A 2 -12.00 8.00 38.04
C ILE A 2 -11.82 6.64 37.38
N ARG A 3 -12.56 6.36 36.31
CA ARG A 3 -12.30 5.17 35.48
C ARG A 3 -11.02 5.42 34.69
N ASN A 4 -9.99 4.64 34.98
CA ASN A 4 -8.80 4.59 34.16
C ASN A 4 -9.16 3.96 32.79
N TYR A 5 -9.29 4.78 31.76
CA TYR A 5 -9.56 4.36 30.38
C TYR A 5 -8.31 3.88 29.61
N TYR A 6 -7.23 3.54 30.29
CA TYR A 6 -5.92 3.28 29.64
C TYR A 6 -5.34 1.91 29.88
N THR A 7 -6.16 0.85 29.95
CA THR A 7 -5.62 -0.52 30.05
C THR A 7 -6.33 -1.55 29.16
N ASP A 8 -6.88 -1.16 28.02
CA ASP A 8 -7.14 -2.12 26.97
C ASP A 8 -5.87 -2.31 26.16
N SER A 9 -4.91 -3.05 26.73
CA SER A 9 -3.78 -3.56 25.99
C SER A 9 -4.33 -4.55 24.96
N TYR A 10 -4.10 -4.30 23.69
CA TYR A 10 -4.42 -5.24 22.62
C TYR A 10 -3.74 -6.57 22.92
N LYS A 11 -4.51 -7.66 22.86
CA LYS A 11 -4.02 -9.01 23.19
C LYS A 11 -3.24 -9.64 22.06
N SER A 12 -3.47 -9.19 20.83
CA SER A 12 -2.73 -9.66 19.66
C SER A 12 -2.63 -8.58 18.59
N ALA A 13 -1.58 -8.69 17.78
CA ALA A 13 -1.35 -7.88 16.60
C ALA A 13 -1.09 -8.80 15.42
N ILE A 14 -1.87 -8.68 14.36
CA ILE A 14 -1.81 -9.55 13.18
C ILE A 14 -1.52 -8.66 11.96
N PRO A 15 -0.43 -8.91 11.20
CA PRO A 15 -0.20 -8.25 9.92
C PRO A 15 -1.38 -8.51 8.97
N VAL A 16 -1.86 -7.46 8.31
CA VAL A 16 -3.00 -7.57 7.40
C VAL A 16 -2.52 -7.50 5.96
N THR A 17 -2.83 -8.54 5.20
CA THR A 17 -2.75 -8.52 3.73
C THR A 17 -4.13 -8.19 3.19
N PRO A 18 -4.31 -7.04 2.50
CA PRO A 18 -5.59 -6.70 1.90
C PRO A 18 -6.08 -7.77 0.92
N SER A 19 -7.37 -8.11 0.99
CA SER A 19 -7.99 -9.13 0.15
C SER A 19 -9.47 -8.82 -0.11
N ASP A 20 -9.93 -9.02 -1.32
CA ASP A 20 -11.34 -8.83 -1.68
C ASP A 20 -12.23 -10.03 -1.31
N THR A 21 -11.63 -11.14 -0.91
CA THR A 21 -12.34 -12.40 -0.63
C THR A 21 -12.18 -12.92 0.79
N LEU A 22 -11.12 -12.53 1.50
CA LEU A 22 -10.79 -13.03 2.82
C LEU A 22 -11.06 -11.98 3.91
N LEU A 23 -11.54 -12.44 5.06
CA LEU A 23 -11.55 -11.69 6.31
C LEU A 23 -10.13 -11.58 6.89
N ILE A 24 -9.92 -10.67 7.83
CA ILE A 24 -8.61 -10.46 8.50
C ILE A 24 -8.10 -11.75 9.15
N ASP A 25 -8.99 -12.60 9.66
CA ASP A 25 -8.62 -13.88 10.26
C ASP A 25 -8.38 -15.02 9.23
N GLY A 26 -8.33 -14.70 7.95
CA GLY A 26 -8.04 -15.64 6.86
C GLY A 26 -9.23 -16.48 6.39
N ARG A 27 -10.41 -16.35 7.00
CA ARG A 27 -11.61 -17.07 6.55
C ARG A 27 -12.21 -16.43 5.31
N ALA A 28 -12.78 -17.26 4.44
CA ALA A 28 -13.49 -16.74 3.27
C ALA A 28 -14.76 -15.99 3.70
N LYS A 29 -14.90 -14.73 3.29
CA LYS A 29 -16.05 -13.89 3.63
C LYS A 29 -17.37 -14.51 3.17
N ALA A 30 -17.41 -15.02 1.95
CA ALA A 30 -18.62 -15.58 1.35
C ALA A 30 -19.22 -16.77 2.12
N SER A 31 -18.40 -17.51 2.88
CA SER A 31 -18.82 -18.67 3.67
C SER A 31 -18.89 -18.44 5.17
N THR A 32 -18.58 -17.22 5.64
CA THR A 32 -18.59 -16.88 7.06
C THR A 32 -19.78 -16.01 7.38
N PRO A 33 -20.76 -16.49 8.19
CA PRO A 33 -21.92 -15.69 8.55
C PRO A 33 -21.51 -14.46 9.38
N ILE A 34 -22.24 -13.35 9.23
CA ILE A 34 -21.95 -12.06 9.88
C ILE A 34 -21.76 -12.22 11.40
N GLY A 35 -22.62 -13.02 12.06
CA GLY A 35 -22.52 -13.25 13.49
C GLY A 35 -21.26 -14.02 13.97
N ALA A 36 -20.47 -14.56 13.03
CA ALA A 36 -19.20 -15.23 13.31
C ALA A 36 -17.98 -14.37 12.96
N TRP A 37 -18.15 -13.14 12.50
CA TRP A 37 -17.05 -12.23 12.17
C TRP A 37 -16.32 -11.78 13.42
N LYS A 38 -14.99 -11.78 13.35
CA LYS A 38 -14.15 -11.19 14.38
C LYS A 38 -13.85 -9.74 14.03
N GLN A 39 -14.00 -8.86 15.00
CA GLN A 39 -13.70 -7.45 14.86
C GLN A 39 -12.26 -7.15 15.26
N TYR A 40 -11.68 -6.20 14.58
CA TYR A 40 -10.32 -5.70 14.81
C TYR A 40 -10.30 -4.18 14.72
N ASN A 41 -9.41 -3.55 15.49
CA ASN A 41 -9.01 -2.18 15.24
C ASN A 41 -7.80 -2.20 14.32
N LEU A 42 -7.73 -1.32 13.31
CA LEU A 42 -6.61 -1.28 12.39
C LEU A 42 -5.63 -0.18 12.76
N TYR A 43 -4.37 -0.56 12.97
CA TYR A 43 -3.25 0.36 13.02
C TYR A 43 -2.65 0.51 11.63
N ILE A 44 -2.44 1.75 11.20
CA ILE A 44 -1.82 2.09 9.91
C ILE A 44 -0.36 2.39 10.15
N GLY A 45 0.51 1.42 9.89
CA GLY A 45 1.95 1.56 10.14
C GLY A 45 2.61 2.53 9.17
N ASN A 46 2.22 2.48 7.90
CA ASN A 46 2.72 3.41 6.89
C ASN A 46 1.58 3.88 5.98
N SER A 47 1.40 5.18 5.93
CA SER A 47 0.51 5.87 5.01
C SER A 47 1.21 7.17 4.63
N PRO A 48 1.72 7.29 3.41
CA PRO A 48 2.43 8.50 3.00
C PRO A 48 1.46 9.68 3.02
N SER A 49 1.59 10.53 4.02
CA SER A 49 0.79 11.76 4.15
C SER A 49 1.27 12.83 3.18
N THR A 50 2.54 12.77 2.82
CA THR A 50 3.14 13.43 1.67
C THR A 50 3.63 12.34 0.74
N LEU A 51 3.19 12.35 -0.50
CA LEU A 51 3.65 11.39 -1.48
C LEU A 51 5.18 11.49 -1.56
N PRO A 52 5.94 10.47 -1.12
CA PRO A 52 7.38 10.55 -1.23
C PRO A 52 7.74 10.65 -2.69
N VAL A 53 8.43 11.72 -3.05
CA VAL A 53 8.97 11.91 -4.39
C VAL A 53 10.47 11.66 -4.28
N THR A 54 10.97 10.73 -5.09
CA THR A 54 12.40 10.48 -5.20
C THR A 54 12.80 10.45 -6.66
N THR A 55 14.03 10.88 -6.95
CA THR A 55 14.58 10.88 -8.30
C THR A 55 15.88 10.08 -8.33
N THR A 56 16.11 9.40 -9.44
CA THR A 56 17.37 8.71 -9.72
C THR A 56 17.51 8.55 -11.24
N SER A 57 18.71 8.18 -11.68
CA SER A 57 19.00 7.97 -13.10
C SER A 57 18.99 6.49 -13.44
N ASN A 58 18.49 6.17 -14.64
CA ASN A 58 18.59 4.85 -15.23
C ASN A 58 20.04 4.53 -15.60
N ASN A 59 20.49 3.30 -15.38
CA ASN A 59 21.86 2.88 -15.65
C ASN A 59 22.09 2.57 -17.14
N ASN A 60 21.17 1.79 -17.72
CA ASN A 60 21.30 1.26 -19.08
C ASN A 60 20.11 1.69 -19.93
N ILE A 61 20.29 1.60 -21.25
CA ILE A 61 19.16 1.72 -22.17
C ILE A 61 18.19 0.57 -21.91
N VAL A 62 16.93 0.91 -21.67
CA VAL A 62 15.82 -0.05 -21.63
C VAL A 62 15.18 -0.04 -23.00
N ASN A 63 15.14 -1.17 -23.69
CA ASN A 63 14.54 -1.32 -25.01
C ASN A 63 13.32 -2.21 -24.93
N ASN A 64 12.14 -1.64 -25.03
CA ASN A 64 10.86 -2.35 -25.00
C ASN A 64 10.86 -3.48 -23.94
N SER A 65 11.24 -3.11 -22.72
CA SER A 65 11.38 -4.04 -21.59
C SER A 65 10.68 -3.50 -20.37
N VAL A 66 10.20 -4.40 -19.51
CA VAL A 66 9.69 -4.03 -18.19
C VAL A 66 10.83 -3.86 -17.17
N ASN A 67 12.01 -4.42 -17.43
CA ASN A 67 13.10 -4.42 -16.45
C ASN A 67 13.88 -3.11 -16.48
N VAL A 68 14.02 -2.48 -15.34
CA VAL A 68 14.78 -1.25 -15.16
C VAL A 68 15.89 -1.46 -14.13
N SER A 69 17.09 -1.01 -14.48
CA SER A 69 18.26 -0.99 -13.59
C SER A 69 18.70 0.44 -13.35
N LEU A 70 18.94 0.80 -12.11
CA LEU A 70 19.32 2.14 -11.69
C LEU A 70 20.82 2.32 -11.64
N LYS A 71 21.30 3.53 -11.90
CA LYS A 71 22.69 3.92 -11.79
C LYS A 71 23.18 3.90 -10.33
N SER A 72 22.31 4.24 -9.41
CA SER A 72 22.57 4.20 -7.97
C SER A 72 21.40 3.57 -7.24
N PRO A 73 21.66 2.76 -6.18
CA PRO A 73 20.61 2.16 -5.37
C PRO A 73 19.68 3.21 -4.79
N ASN A 74 18.37 2.96 -4.88
CA ASN A 74 17.35 3.82 -4.30
C ASN A 74 16.31 2.99 -3.51
N PRO A 75 16.51 2.81 -2.20
CA PRO A 75 15.60 1.99 -1.36
C PRO A 75 14.24 2.64 -1.12
N GLN A 76 14.03 3.89 -1.56
CA GLN A 76 12.75 4.58 -1.42
C GLN A 76 11.73 4.15 -2.48
N ILE A 77 12.18 3.50 -3.56
CA ILE A 77 11.27 3.00 -4.61
C ILE A 77 10.48 1.82 -4.06
N LYS A 78 9.17 1.89 -4.24
CA LYS A 78 8.22 0.87 -3.76
C LYS A 78 7.25 0.47 -4.86
N VAL A 79 6.72 -0.73 -4.75
CA VAL A 79 5.64 -1.22 -5.64
C VAL A 79 4.45 -0.27 -5.59
N GLY A 80 3.85 -0.01 -6.75
CA GLY A 80 2.73 0.90 -6.91
C GLY A 80 3.09 2.38 -7.07
N MET A 81 4.37 2.76 -6.93
CA MET A 81 4.80 4.11 -7.30
C MET A 81 4.68 4.31 -8.81
N ARG A 82 4.26 5.50 -9.21
CA ARG A 82 4.34 5.96 -10.60
C ARG A 82 5.75 6.41 -10.91
N VAL A 83 6.24 5.99 -12.05
CA VAL A 83 7.52 6.42 -12.63
C VAL A 83 7.22 7.36 -13.78
N THR A 84 7.78 8.54 -13.76
CA THR A 84 7.76 9.53 -14.84
C THR A 84 9.17 9.92 -15.21
N GLY A 85 9.39 10.37 -16.42
CA GLY A 85 10.70 10.80 -16.90
C GLY A 85 10.84 10.75 -18.41
N THR A 86 11.98 11.16 -18.90
CA THR A 86 12.25 11.18 -20.34
C THR A 86 12.21 9.77 -20.94
N GLY A 87 11.40 9.57 -21.95
CA GLY A 87 11.22 8.28 -22.63
C GLY A 87 10.02 7.49 -22.13
N LEU A 88 9.40 7.88 -21.02
CA LEU A 88 8.15 7.28 -20.55
C LEU A 88 6.92 8.04 -21.03
N PRO A 89 5.74 7.40 -21.12
CA PRO A 89 4.49 8.09 -21.42
C PRO A 89 4.23 9.25 -20.43
N ASP A 90 3.55 10.31 -20.85
CA ASP A 90 3.19 11.46 -20.00
C ASP A 90 2.43 11.03 -18.74
N ALA A 91 1.59 10.02 -18.86
CA ALA A 91 0.90 9.42 -17.72
C ALA A 91 1.82 8.65 -16.77
N GLY A 92 3.06 8.36 -17.18
CA GLY A 92 4.00 7.49 -16.46
C GLY A 92 3.58 6.02 -16.43
N LEU A 93 4.41 5.19 -15.83
CA LEU A 93 4.16 3.76 -15.61
C LEU A 93 4.24 3.43 -14.12
N LEU A 94 3.65 2.32 -13.70
CA LEU A 94 3.74 1.88 -12.32
C LEU A 94 4.94 0.96 -12.09
N VAL A 95 5.55 1.04 -10.91
CA VAL A 95 6.47 0.02 -10.41
C VAL A 95 5.65 -1.23 -10.09
N ALA A 96 5.86 -2.30 -10.85
CA ALA A 96 5.14 -3.55 -10.68
C ALA A 96 5.77 -4.45 -9.61
N THR A 97 7.10 -4.59 -9.63
CA THR A 97 7.86 -5.34 -8.61
C THR A 97 9.15 -4.61 -8.29
N VAL A 98 9.64 -4.74 -7.06
CA VAL A 98 10.98 -4.29 -6.65
C VAL A 98 11.79 -5.54 -6.34
N VAL A 99 12.87 -5.77 -7.10
CA VAL A 99 13.76 -6.91 -6.93
C VAL A 99 14.78 -6.60 -5.83
N ASP A 100 15.39 -5.43 -5.92
CA ASP A 100 16.32 -4.87 -4.93
C ASP A 100 16.37 -3.34 -5.02
N ALA A 101 17.28 -2.69 -4.32
CA ALA A 101 17.40 -1.23 -4.33
C ALA A 101 17.82 -0.62 -5.67
N SER A 102 18.29 -1.43 -6.62
CA SER A 102 18.76 -0.98 -7.94
C SER A 102 17.92 -1.53 -9.09
N ASN A 103 17.11 -2.55 -8.86
CA ASN A 103 16.40 -3.26 -9.92
C ASN A 103 14.92 -3.41 -9.60
N TYR A 104 14.09 -3.07 -10.57
CA TYR A 104 12.64 -3.19 -10.47
C TYR A 104 12.01 -3.44 -11.84
N THR A 105 10.71 -3.75 -11.87
CA THR A 105 9.97 -3.89 -13.12
C THR A 105 8.85 -2.87 -13.21
N LEU A 106 8.55 -2.45 -14.44
CA LEU A 106 7.42 -1.61 -14.79
C LEU A 106 6.17 -2.44 -15.05
N SER A 107 5.01 -1.82 -14.96
CA SER A 107 3.69 -2.42 -15.26
C SER A 107 3.51 -2.80 -16.73
N GLN A 108 4.28 -2.19 -17.63
CA GLN A 108 4.35 -2.55 -19.04
C GLN A 108 5.75 -2.26 -19.59
N ALA A 109 6.07 -2.89 -20.73
CA ALA A 109 7.34 -2.67 -21.41
C ALA A 109 7.39 -1.27 -22.03
N ASP A 110 8.55 -0.62 -21.91
CA ASP A 110 8.82 0.67 -22.51
C ASP A 110 10.31 0.85 -22.84
N SER A 111 10.68 1.97 -23.39
CA SER A 111 12.05 2.29 -23.78
C SER A 111 12.53 3.52 -23.06
N ILE A 112 13.59 3.37 -22.26
CA ILE A 112 14.18 4.44 -21.45
C ILE A 112 15.65 4.60 -21.86
N ALA A 113 16.09 5.80 -22.15
CA ALA A 113 17.49 6.08 -22.46
C ALA A 113 18.39 5.86 -21.23
N ALA A 114 19.67 5.56 -21.47
CA ALA A 114 20.66 5.58 -20.41
C ALA A 114 20.73 6.99 -19.80
N ASP A 115 21.02 7.06 -18.51
CA ASP A 115 21.12 8.30 -17.73
C ASP A 115 19.83 9.15 -17.70
N ALA A 116 18.69 8.63 -18.17
CA ALA A 116 17.41 9.31 -18.07
C ALA A 116 17.05 9.52 -16.58
N THR A 117 16.71 10.74 -16.24
CA THR A 117 16.21 11.06 -14.90
C THR A 117 14.79 10.55 -14.75
N LEU A 118 14.58 9.70 -13.75
CA LEU A 118 13.29 9.11 -13.43
C LEU A 118 12.81 9.63 -12.07
N THR A 119 11.55 10.02 -12.01
CA THR A 119 10.88 10.49 -10.81
C THR A 119 9.82 9.48 -10.39
N TYR A 120 9.82 9.13 -9.11
CA TYR A 120 8.92 8.15 -8.52
C TYR A 120 8.05 8.82 -7.48
N SER A 121 6.76 8.62 -7.59
CA SER A 121 5.77 9.15 -6.65
C SER A 121 4.56 8.23 -6.59
N TYR A 122 3.77 8.32 -5.52
CA TYR A 122 2.43 7.73 -5.56
C TYR A 122 1.46 8.69 -6.22
N ASP A 123 0.65 8.20 -7.17
CA ASP A 123 -0.31 9.03 -7.93
C ASP A 123 -1.53 9.44 -7.15
N THR A 124 -1.95 8.54 -6.31
CA THR A 124 -3.20 8.68 -5.61
C THR A 124 -2.93 8.93 -4.14
N GLU A 125 -3.77 9.77 -3.56
CA GLU A 125 -3.85 9.88 -2.12
C GLU A 125 -3.98 8.48 -1.51
N ALA A 126 -3.23 8.26 -0.44
CA ALA A 126 -3.34 7.03 0.33
C ALA A 126 -4.80 6.79 0.69
N SER A 127 -5.31 5.62 0.41
CA SER A 127 -6.66 5.23 0.80
C SER A 127 -6.67 3.81 1.34
N ILE A 128 -7.55 3.56 2.30
CA ILE A 128 -7.83 2.22 2.81
C ILE A 128 -9.31 1.96 2.77
N LYS A 129 -9.71 0.92 2.06
CA LYS A 129 -11.11 0.48 1.98
C LYS A 129 -11.32 -0.72 2.90
N VAL A 130 -12.27 -0.60 3.79
CA VAL A 130 -12.53 -1.60 4.82
C VAL A 130 -13.99 -2.04 4.83
N HIS A 131 -14.22 -3.24 5.33
CA HIS A 131 -15.54 -3.73 5.72
C HIS A 131 -15.63 -3.74 7.24
N THR A 132 -16.65 -3.10 7.77
CA THR A 132 -16.88 -3.02 9.21
C THR A 132 -17.67 -4.23 9.72
N ILE A 133 -17.69 -4.40 11.05
CA ILE A 133 -18.49 -5.43 11.70
C ILE A 133 -20.00 -5.22 11.48
N ASN A 134 -20.43 -4.00 11.18
CA ASN A 134 -21.82 -3.64 10.93
C ASN A 134 -22.25 -3.85 9.46
N ASP A 135 -21.46 -4.58 8.66
CA ASP A 135 -21.68 -4.85 7.25
C ASP A 135 -21.66 -3.59 6.35
N GLU A 136 -20.89 -2.57 6.76
CA GLU A 136 -20.70 -1.35 5.99
C GLU A 136 -19.36 -1.36 5.29
N VAL A 137 -19.28 -0.78 4.10
CA VAL A 137 -18.02 -0.58 3.36
C VAL A 137 -17.66 0.89 3.41
N ILE A 138 -16.51 1.19 4.01
CA ILE A 138 -16.01 2.55 4.20
C ILE A 138 -14.64 2.70 3.55
N THR A 139 -14.40 3.83 2.89
CA THR A 139 -13.07 4.19 2.41
C THR A 139 -12.57 5.40 3.18
N PHE A 140 -11.43 5.23 3.86
CA PHE A 140 -10.70 6.32 4.50
C PHE A 140 -9.66 6.86 3.51
N THR A 141 -9.75 8.13 3.20
CA THR A 141 -8.76 8.85 2.39
C THR A 141 -7.74 9.51 3.29
N LYS A 142 -6.46 9.46 2.90
CA LYS A 142 -5.33 10.00 3.66
C LYS A 142 -5.30 9.54 5.13
N PRO A 143 -5.42 8.22 5.40
CA PRO A 143 -5.31 7.78 6.78
C PRO A 143 -3.94 8.18 7.32
N ALA A 144 -3.90 8.80 8.49
CA ALA A 144 -2.63 9.25 9.07
C ALA A 144 -1.76 8.04 9.46
N GLN A 145 -0.47 8.14 9.19
CA GLN A 145 0.51 7.16 9.65
C GLN A 145 0.52 7.12 11.20
N GLY A 146 0.63 5.93 11.75
CA GLY A 146 0.59 5.74 13.20
C GLY A 146 -0.81 5.83 13.81
N PHE A 147 -1.85 5.92 13.00
CA PHE A 147 -3.22 6.09 13.46
C PHE A 147 -3.95 4.75 13.59
N VAL A 148 -4.79 4.65 14.59
CA VAL A 148 -5.75 3.53 14.74
C VAL A 148 -7.09 3.99 14.19
N LEU A 149 -7.64 3.27 13.20
CA LEU A 149 -8.93 3.61 12.62
C LEU A 149 -10.03 3.52 13.69
N PRO A 150 -10.93 4.52 13.77
CA PRO A 150 -11.97 4.60 14.81
C PRO A 150 -13.18 3.71 14.52
N VAL A 151 -12.97 2.58 13.85
CA VAL A 151 -14.02 1.63 13.47
C VAL A 151 -13.56 0.20 13.69
N SER A 152 -14.50 -0.68 13.99
CA SER A 152 -14.25 -2.12 14.09
C SER A 152 -14.32 -2.75 12.71
N VAL A 153 -13.22 -3.32 12.27
CA VAL A 153 -13.02 -3.83 10.90
C VAL A 153 -12.97 -5.36 10.90
N VAL A 154 -13.50 -5.96 9.87
CA VAL A 154 -13.47 -7.42 9.64
C VAL A 154 -12.67 -7.80 8.39
N GLN A 155 -12.55 -6.87 7.44
CA GLN A 155 -11.82 -7.07 6.18
C GLN A 155 -11.18 -5.77 5.71
N VAL A 156 -10.02 -5.87 5.08
CA VAL A 156 -9.39 -4.80 4.29
C VAL A 156 -9.41 -5.24 2.84
N TYR A 157 -10.02 -4.45 1.98
CA TYR A 157 -10.07 -4.76 0.55
C TYR A 157 -8.74 -4.46 -0.13
N SER A 158 -8.35 -5.30 -1.09
CA SER A 158 -7.25 -5.00 -2.01
C SER A 158 -7.68 -3.95 -3.04
N THR A 159 -8.89 -4.09 -3.57
CA THR A 159 -9.48 -3.08 -4.47
C THR A 159 -9.95 -1.85 -3.68
N GLY A 160 -9.31 -0.72 -3.91
CA GLY A 160 -9.63 0.56 -3.24
C GLY A 160 -8.77 0.86 -2.01
N THR A 161 -7.82 -0.02 -1.65
CA THR A 161 -6.68 0.31 -0.80
C THR A 161 -5.50 0.62 -1.70
N SER A 162 -4.96 1.83 -1.61
CA SER A 162 -4.01 2.38 -2.60
C SER A 162 -3.09 3.43 -1.98
N GLY A 163 -2.26 4.04 -2.83
CA GLY A 163 -1.42 5.16 -2.44
C GLY A 163 -0.32 4.82 -1.45
N GLY A 164 0.13 3.55 -1.44
CA GLY A 164 1.23 3.12 -0.59
C GLY A 164 0.86 2.89 0.88
N VAL A 165 -0.43 2.73 1.20
CA VAL A 165 -0.83 2.24 2.52
C VAL A 165 -0.32 0.81 2.68
N VAL A 166 0.64 0.64 3.58
CA VAL A 166 1.28 -0.64 3.89
C VAL A 166 1.46 -0.77 5.41
N ASP A 167 1.98 -1.92 5.85
CA ASP A 167 2.19 -2.20 7.28
C ASP A 167 0.91 -2.03 8.11
N ILE A 168 -0.21 -2.51 7.56
CA ILE A 168 -1.49 -2.53 8.26
C ILE A 168 -1.46 -3.65 9.28
N VAL A 169 -1.80 -3.34 10.52
CA VAL A 169 -1.85 -4.31 11.62
C VAL A 169 -3.24 -4.31 12.24
N ALA A 170 -3.80 -5.50 12.36
CA ALA A 170 -5.06 -5.72 13.08
C ALA A 170 -4.79 -5.97 14.56
N LEU A 171 -5.45 -5.23 15.42
CA LEU A 171 -5.34 -5.26 16.87
C LEU A 171 -6.62 -5.83 17.47
N SER A 172 -6.52 -6.84 18.33
CA SER A 172 -7.64 -7.52 19.01
C SER A 172 -7.42 -7.70 20.50
#